data_b6870cb4e3445ae62bdd017346852a27
#
_entry.id   b6870cb4e3445ae62bdd017346852a27
#
_cell.length_a   1.000
_cell.length_b   1.000
_cell.length_c   1.000
_cell.angle_alpha   90.00
_cell.angle_beta   90.00
_cell.angle_gamma   90.00
#
_symmetry.space_group_name_H-M   'P 1'
#
loop_
_entity.id
_entity.type
_entity.pdbx_description
1 polymer ?
#
loop_
_entity_poly.entity_id
_entity_poly.type
_entity_poly.pdbx_seq_one_letter_code
_entity_poly.pdbx_strand_id
1 'polypeptide(L)'
;MKALVLFALSVATLGAQQAQNPSPMVEHTRAHPRLKEEAPAGRREALEVGTLFMPGGLKKTAPLLIHFHGGGWIAEIAAARAGGTAAISLQLGSGSGAYAKPFADPQLFLRLVAEAEAKSGITFAPITLSGWSAGYGAIREILKVPANYARVDRVLLIDGFHTGYVGGAPGKGPGQESVIEADGLQIFLQFARDAVAGRKRMVITHSEIFPGTFASTTECTDWLLAQLALPRKAVLRWGPMGLQQLSDASSGRFRLVGFAGNTAPDHVDQLHALPDLLKWLK
;
A
#
# COMPACT_ATOMS: atom_id res chain seq x y z
N MET A 1 -59.67 -27.70 30.88
CA MET A 1 -58.99 -27.27 29.68
C MET A 1 -57.69 -26.57 30.11
N LYS A 2 -56.53 -27.24 29.97
CA LYS A 2 -55.22 -26.68 30.31
C LYS A 2 -54.54 -26.28 28.97
N ALA A 3 -54.29 -25.00 28.80
CA ALA A 3 -53.59 -24.48 27.64
C ALA A 3 -52.08 -24.72 27.83
N LEU A 4 -51.47 -25.43 26.88
CA LEU A 4 -50.04 -25.67 26.83
C LEU A 4 -49.41 -24.52 26.00
N VAL A 5 -48.63 -23.69 26.66
CA VAL A 5 -47.86 -22.64 25.97
C VAL A 5 -46.51 -23.24 25.56
N LEU A 6 -46.32 -23.45 24.23
CA LEU A 6 -45.03 -23.82 23.66
C LEU A 6 -44.15 -22.57 23.57
N PHE A 7 -43.05 -22.53 24.31
CA PHE A 7 -41.97 -21.58 24.13
C PHE A 7 -41.04 -22.12 23.04
N ALA A 8 -41.04 -21.48 21.88
CA ALA A 8 -40.07 -21.74 20.85
C ALA A 8 -38.75 -21.01 21.20
N LEU A 9 -37.71 -21.75 21.61
CA LEU A 9 -36.36 -21.22 21.76
C LEU A 9 -35.76 -21.07 20.34
N SER A 10 -35.65 -19.83 19.89
CA SER A 10 -34.85 -19.50 18.70
C SER A 10 -33.36 -19.55 19.09
N VAL A 11 -32.68 -20.61 18.71
CA VAL A 11 -31.21 -20.67 18.77
C VAL A 11 -30.68 -19.82 17.65
N ALA A 12 -30.28 -18.58 17.96
CA ALA A 12 -29.47 -17.77 17.06
C ALA A 12 -28.09 -18.43 16.97
N THR A 13 -27.84 -19.13 15.89
CA THR A 13 -26.47 -19.54 15.52
C THR A 13 -25.71 -18.27 15.16
N LEU A 14 -25.01 -17.71 16.15
CA LEU A 14 -23.89 -16.81 15.91
C LEU A 14 -22.88 -17.62 15.10
N GLY A 15 -22.84 -17.38 13.79
CA GLY A 15 -21.74 -17.85 12.95
C GLY A 15 -20.46 -17.32 13.55
N ALA A 16 -19.73 -18.17 14.25
CA ALA A 16 -18.37 -17.88 14.64
C ALA A 16 -17.62 -17.64 13.34
N GLN A 17 -17.32 -16.38 13.02
CA GLN A 17 -16.23 -16.08 12.10
C GLN A 17 -15.04 -16.85 12.65
N GLN A 18 -14.62 -17.90 11.93
CA GLN A 18 -13.37 -18.57 12.25
C GLN A 18 -12.30 -17.50 12.27
N ALA A 19 -11.81 -17.20 13.48
CA ALA A 19 -10.66 -16.32 13.61
C ALA A 19 -9.57 -16.93 12.72
N GLN A 20 -9.14 -16.16 11.71
CA GLN A 20 -8.05 -16.56 10.86
C GLN A 20 -6.86 -16.86 11.77
N ASN A 21 -6.45 -18.12 11.85
CA ASN A 21 -5.30 -18.45 12.65
C ASN A 21 -4.08 -17.69 12.12
N PRO A 22 -3.38 -16.93 12.96
CA PRO A 22 -2.15 -16.29 12.53
C PRO A 22 -1.19 -17.36 12.01
N SER A 23 -0.39 -17.01 11.00
CA SER A 23 0.69 -17.88 10.57
C SER A 23 1.61 -18.17 11.77
N PRO A 24 1.81 -19.43 12.18
CA PRO A 24 2.69 -19.77 13.30
C PRO A 24 4.09 -19.18 13.16
N MET A 25 4.56 -19.06 11.92
CA MET A 25 5.85 -18.44 11.59
C MET A 25 5.89 -16.98 12.02
N VAL A 26 4.83 -16.21 11.74
CA VAL A 26 4.77 -14.79 12.09
C VAL A 26 4.68 -14.56 13.59
N GLU A 27 3.93 -15.38 14.34
CA GLU A 27 3.85 -15.26 15.80
C GLU A 27 5.21 -15.44 16.49
N HIS A 28 6.02 -16.39 16.02
CA HIS A 28 7.33 -16.66 16.59
C HIS A 28 8.45 -15.77 16.06
N THR A 29 8.17 -14.98 15.01
CA THR A 29 9.19 -14.26 14.26
C THR A 29 9.12 -12.75 14.40
N ARG A 30 8.09 -12.19 15.06
CA ARG A 30 8.02 -10.75 15.33
C ARG A 30 9.12 -10.33 16.32
N ALA A 31 10.20 -9.80 15.76
CA ALA A 31 11.32 -9.35 16.56
C ALA A 31 11.14 -7.92 17.10
N HIS A 32 10.21 -7.12 16.53
CA HIS A 32 10.07 -5.70 16.86
C HIS A 32 8.62 -5.31 17.15
N PRO A 33 8.39 -4.49 18.17
CA PRO A 33 7.08 -3.89 18.39
C PRO A 33 6.76 -2.93 17.23
N ARG A 34 5.45 -2.73 16.97
CA ARG A 34 4.97 -1.69 16.05
C ARG A 34 5.48 -0.32 16.50
N LEU A 35 5.53 0.60 15.54
CA LEU A 35 5.78 2.01 15.85
C LEU A 35 4.75 2.48 16.89
N LYS A 36 5.20 3.24 17.86
CA LYS A 36 4.32 3.97 18.77
C LYS A 36 3.83 5.23 18.05
N GLU A 37 2.57 5.57 18.26
CA GLU A 37 2.04 6.83 17.77
C GLU A 37 2.76 7.98 18.46
N GLU A 38 3.40 8.82 17.66
CA GLU A 38 4.11 10.01 18.12
C GLU A 38 3.99 11.10 17.06
N ALA A 39 4.06 12.36 17.50
CA ALA A 39 4.08 13.50 16.62
C ALA A 39 5.53 14.01 16.50
N PRO A 40 6.25 13.68 15.42
CA PRO A 40 7.59 14.21 15.21
C PRO A 40 7.61 15.73 15.19
N ALA A 41 8.74 16.33 15.64
CA ALA A 41 8.94 17.76 15.57
C ALA A 41 8.92 18.24 14.12
N GLY A 42 8.14 19.30 13.84
CA GLY A 42 7.98 19.85 12.50
C GLY A 42 6.74 20.73 12.37
N ARG A 43 6.63 21.42 11.24
CA ARG A 43 5.47 22.23 10.89
C ARG A 43 4.44 21.39 10.13
N ARG A 44 3.17 21.63 10.40
CA ARG A 44 2.04 21.00 9.71
C ARG A 44 1.16 22.04 9.10
N GLU A 45 0.74 21.82 7.84
CA GLU A 45 -0.17 22.67 7.10
C GLU A 45 -1.32 21.83 6.55
N ALA A 46 -2.55 22.27 6.77
CA ALA A 46 -3.71 21.67 6.12
C ALA A 46 -3.69 22.00 4.63
N LEU A 47 -4.01 21.02 3.78
CA LEU A 47 -4.14 21.20 2.33
C LEU A 47 -5.60 20.98 1.91
N GLU A 48 -5.93 21.27 0.62
CA GLU A 48 -7.25 20.95 0.04
C GLU A 48 -7.68 19.53 0.41
N VAL A 49 -6.74 18.58 0.34
CA VAL A 49 -6.90 17.20 0.83
C VAL A 49 -5.65 16.78 1.58
N GLY A 50 -5.81 16.32 2.82
CA GLY A 50 -4.70 15.82 3.63
C GLY A 50 -3.92 16.90 4.37
N THR A 51 -2.77 16.50 4.90
CA THR A 51 -1.90 17.34 5.74
C THR A 51 -0.47 17.26 5.25
N LEU A 52 0.16 18.41 5.04
CA LEU A 52 1.59 18.53 4.77
C LEU A 52 2.36 18.60 6.10
N PHE A 53 3.29 17.71 6.29
CA PHE A 53 4.26 17.71 7.38
C PHE A 53 5.67 18.05 6.86
N MET A 54 6.31 18.97 7.53
CA MET A 54 7.67 19.46 7.21
C MET A 54 8.56 19.33 8.44
N PRO A 55 9.44 18.33 8.50
CA PRO A 55 10.46 18.28 9.55
C PRO A 55 11.44 19.46 9.40
N GLY A 56 12.16 19.78 10.47
CA GLY A 56 13.19 20.83 10.43
C GLY A 56 14.29 20.51 9.41
N GLY A 57 14.96 21.57 8.93
CA GLY A 57 16.15 21.45 8.08
C GLY A 57 15.89 21.09 6.60
N LEU A 58 14.67 21.25 6.10
CA LEU A 58 14.38 21.08 4.68
C LEU A 58 15.12 22.13 3.84
N LYS A 59 15.65 21.69 2.70
CA LYS A 59 16.27 22.57 1.71
C LYS A 59 15.19 23.23 0.82
N LYS A 60 15.58 24.25 0.03
CA LYS A 60 14.69 24.88 -0.98
C LYS A 60 14.14 23.90 -2.01
N THR A 61 14.88 22.83 -2.29
CA THR A 61 14.40 21.68 -3.05
C THR A 61 14.53 20.45 -2.14
N ALA A 62 13.42 19.75 -1.91
CA ALA A 62 13.36 18.62 -1.00
C ALA A 62 12.50 17.47 -1.56
N PRO A 63 12.81 16.21 -1.24
CA PRO A 63 11.94 15.08 -1.54
C PRO A 63 10.57 15.21 -0.85
N LEU A 64 9.53 14.77 -1.55
CA LEU A 64 8.17 14.68 -1.03
C LEU A 64 7.68 13.24 -1.02
N LEU A 65 7.20 12.78 0.13
CA LEU A 65 6.40 11.58 0.27
C LEU A 65 4.92 11.93 0.27
N ILE A 66 4.12 11.39 -0.62
CA ILE A 66 2.66 11.45 -0.57
C ILE A 66 2.17 10.06 -0.22
N HIS A 67 1.62 9.90 0.98
CA HIS A 67 1.20 8.61 1.53
C HIS A 67 -0.32 8.53 1.64
N PHE A 68 -0.87 7.48 1.05
CA PHE A 68 -2.30 7.21 1.00
C PHE A 68 -2.65 6.03 1.90
N HIS A 69 -3.62 6.23 2.75
CA HIS A 69 -4.20 5.26 3.68
C HIS A 69 -3.28 4.88 4.85
N GLY A 70 -3.88 4.73 6.02
CA GLY A 70 -3.18 4.51 7.28
C GLY A 70 -3.04 5.79 8.12
N GLY A 71 -2.56 5.65 9.34
CA GLY A 71 -2.38 6.78 10.25
C GLY A 71 -1.38 7.80 9.70
N GLY A 72 -1.77 9.07 9.58
CA GLY A 72 -0.91 10.15 9.06
C GLY A 72 0.41 10.28 9.82
N TRP A 73 0.39 10.00 11.14
CA TRP A 73 1.58 10.02 11.99
C TRP A 73 2.68 9.04 11.53
N ILE A 74 2.32 7.91 10.88
CA ILE A 74 3.31 6.96 10.33
C ILE A 74 4.09 7.59 9.18
N ALA A 75 3.39 8.32 8.28
CA ALA A 75 4.04 9.05 7.20
C ALA A 75 4.93 10.18 7.72
N GLU A 76 4.52 10.86 8.79
CA GLU A 76 5.32 11.90 9.45
C GLU A 76 6.60 11.31 10.09
N ILE A 77 6.48 10.20 10.83
CA ILE A 77 7.65 9.47 11.37
C ILE A 77 8.57 9.03 10.23
N ALA A 78 8.01 8.50 9.14
CA ALA A 78 8.81 8.04 8.01
C ALA A 78 9.58 9.20 7.36
N ALA A 79 8.96 10.35 7.17
CA ALA A 79 9.59 11.54 6.64
C ALA A 79 10.68 12.10 7.59
N ALA A 80 10.38 12.18 8.89
CA ALA A 80 11.33 12.63 9.90
C ALA A 80 12.58 11.73 9.97
N ARG A 81 12.39 10.41 9.95
CA ARG A 81 13.50 9.42 9.97
C ARG A 81 14.27 9.37 8.63
N ALA A 82 13.62 9.69 7.51
CA ALA A 82 14.30 9.75 6.22
C ALA A 82 15.30 10.91 6.12
N GLY A 83 15.10 11.97 6.90
CA GLY A 83 15.88 13.20 6.91
C GLY A 83 15.72 14.00 5.62
N GLY A 84 15.41 15.29 5.72
CA GLY A 84 15.28 16.19 4.58
C GLY A 84 14.12 15.89 3.62
N THR A 85 13.10 15.14 4.05
CA THR A 85 11.93 14.74 3.28
C THR A 85 10.68 15.32 3.93
N ALA A 86 9.80 15.95 3.14
CA ALA A 86 8.46 16.34 3.58
C ALA A 86 7.45 15.20 3.32
N ALA A 87 6.32 15.20 4.04
CA ALA A 87 5.27 14.22 3.78
C ALA A 87 3.90 14.89 3.64
N ILE A 88 3.09 14.41 2.69
CA ILE A 88 1.64 14.63 2.67
C ILE A 88 0.98 13.31 3.04
N SER A 89 0.12 13.33 4.04
CA SER A 89 -0.67 12.17 4.45
C SER A 89 -2.14 12.37 4.12
N LEU A 90 -2.75 11.33 3.51
CA LEU A 90 -4.16 11.36 3.11
C LEU A 90 -4.89 10.15 3.70
N GLN A 91 -5.93 10.44 4.51
CA GLN A 91 -6.85 9.44 5.05
C GLN A 91 -8.26 9.77 4.58
N LEU A 92 -8.68 9.14 3.48
CA LEU A 92 -9.94 9.47 2.77
C LEU A 92 -11.07 8.49 3.07
N GLY A 93 -10.80 7.43 3.83
CA GLY A 93 -11.78 6.43 4.21
C GLY A 93 -11.28 5.00 4.04
N SER A 94 -12.19 4.04 4.00
CA SER A 94 -11.92 2.63 3.77
C SER A 94 -12.21 2.25 2.32
N GLY A 95 -11.43 1.31 1.78
CA GLY A 95 -11.60 0.82 0.40
C GLY A 95 -10.95 1.71 -0.66
N SER A 96 -10.47 1.08 -1.72
CA SER A 96 -9.71 1.76 -2.78
C SER A 96 -10.53 2.80 -3.56
N GLY A 97 -11.84 2.65 -3.62
CA GLY A 97 -12.76 3.61 -4.25
C GLY A 97 -12.76 4.98 -3.56
N ALA A 98 -12.60 5.02 -2.21
CA ALA A 98 -12.52 6.27 -1.47
C ALA A 98 -11.28 7.10 -1.86
N TYR A 99 -10.22 6.43 -2.29
CA TYR A 99 -8.98 7.05 -2.77
C TYR A 99 -9.02 7.31 -4.28
N ALA A 100 -9.57 6.40 -5.07
CA ALA A 100 -9.64 6.55 -6.53
C ALA A 100 -10.56 7.71 -6.94
N LYS A 101 -11.74 7.83 -6.32
CA LYS A 101 -12.76 8.80 -6.72
C LYS A 101 -12.27 10.27 -6.73
N PRO A 102 -11.61 10.81 -5.69
CA PRO A 102 -11.09 12.18 -5.74
C PRO A 102 -10.01 12.34 -6.79
N PHE A 103 -9.09 11.39 -6.93
CA PHE A 103 -7.97 11.46 -7.87
C PHE A 103 -8.33 11.07 -9.32
N ALA A 104 -9.60 10.74 -9.59
CA ALA A 104 -10.14 10.72 -10.95
C ALA A 104 -10.20 12.14 -11.56
N ASP A 105 -10.19 13.21 -10.74
CA ASP A 105 -9.89 14.57 -11.20
C ASP A 105 -8.43 14.66 -11.65
N PRO A 106 -8.14 14.84 -12.95
CA PRO A 106 -6.79 14.80 -13.48
C PRO A 106 -5.89 15.94 -12.96
N GLN A 107 -6.49 16.98 -12.39
CA GLN A 107 -5.77 18.17 -11.90
C GLN A 107 -5.48 18.10 -10.38
N LEU A 108 -6.20 17.29 -9.62
CA LEU A 108 -6.09 17.30 -8.15
C LEU A 108 -4.66 17.04 -7.67
N PHE A 109 -3.96 16.09 -8.27
CA PHE A 109 -2.58 15.79 -7.87
C PHE A 109 -1.64 16.98 -8.08
N LEU A 110 -1.71 17.65 -9.23
CA LEU A 110 -0.86 18.81 -9.51
C LEU A 110 -1.24 20.01 -8.64
N ARG A 111 -2.54 20.22 -8.38
CA ARG A 111 -2.99 21.27 -7.44
C ARG A 111 -2.47 21.00 -6.03
N LEU A 112 -2.56 19.76 -5.56
CA LEU A 112 -2.07 19.37 -4.23
C LEU A 112 -0.57 19.64 -4.08
N VAL A 113 0.24 19.28 -5.08
CA VAL A 113 1.69 19.55 -5.06
C VAL A 113 1.95 21.06 -5.11
N ALA A 114 1.27 21.80 -5.98
CA ALA A 114 1.42 23.26 -6.11
C ALA A 114 1.02 23.99 -4.82
N GLU A 115 -0.09 23.57 -4.17
CA GLU A 115 -0.50 24.12 -2.88
C GLU A 115 0.54 23.86 -1.80
N ALA A 116 1.09 22.64 -1.73
CA ALA A 116 2.15 22.28 -0.78
C ALA A 116 3.42 23.12 -1.02
N GLU A 117 3.82 23.33 -2.27
CA GLU A 117 4.95 24.18 -2.65
C GLU A 117 4.70 25.64 -2.26
N ALA A 118 3.50 26.17 -2.52
CA ALA A 118 3.13 27.54 -2.16
C ALA A 118 3.13 27.77 -0.64
N LYS A 119 2.56 26.84 0.15
CA LYS A 119 2.50 26.96 1.61
C LYS A 119 3.85 26.75 2.29
N SER A 120 4.72 25.95 1.70
CA SER A 120 6.04 25.64 2.27
C SER A 120 7.14 26.61 1.82
N GLY A 121 7.05 27.15 0.63
CA GLY A 121 8.13 27.85 -0.07
C GLY A 121 9.23 26.90 -0.56
N ILE A 122 8.92 25.60 -0.69
CA ILE A 122 9.85 24.54 -1.07
C ILE A 122 9.39 23.94 -2.40
N THR A 123 10.32 23.74 -3.32
CA THR A 123 10.08 22.95 -4.53
C THR A 123 10.26 21.48 -4.21
N PHE A 124 9.27 20.65 -4.53
CA PHE A 124 9.35 19.23 -4.21
C PHE A 124 9.84 18.37 -5.38
N ALA A 125 11.03 17.80 -5.20
CA ALA A 125 11.65 16.80 -6.07
C ALA A 125 12.70 15.98 -5.31
N PRO A 126 12.76 14.65 -5.47
CA PRO A 126 11.82 13.80 -6.20
C PRO A 126 10.49 13.61 -5.45
N ILE A 127 9.42 13.26 -6.20
CA ILE A 127 8.10 12.92 -5.62
C ILE A 127 7.96 11.39 -5.54
N THR A 128 7.62 10.93 -4.33
CA THR A 128 7.31 9.53 -4.03
C THR A 128 5.84 9.39 -3.72
N LEU A 129 5.10 8.54 -4.44
CA LEU A 129 3.78 8.08 -4.03
C LEU A 129 3.92 6.79 -3.25
N SER A 130 3.29 6.72 -2.08
CA SER A 130 3.21 5.51 -1.27
C SER A 130 1.76 5.23 -0.91
N GLY A 131 1.34 3.98 -1.03
CA GLY A 131 0.01 3.54 -0.63
C GLY A 131 0.09 2.24 0.16
N TRP A 132 -0.58 2.20 1.30
CA TRP A 132 -0.84 0.97 2.01
C TRP A 132 -2.26 0.52 1.71
N SER A 133 -2.48 -0.82 1.56
CA SER A 133 -3.83 -1.36 1.38
C SER A 133 -4.61 -0.59 0.31
N ALA A 134 -5.74 0.01 0.65
CA ALA A 134 -6.63 0.78 -0.23
C ALA A 134 -5.98 1.99 -0.93
N GLY A 135 -4.85 2.47 -0.42
CA GLY A 135 -4.15 3.65 -0.96
C GLY A 135 -3.69 3.53 -2.41
N TYR A 136 -3.54 2.30 -2.92
CA TYR A 136 -3.20 2.08 -4.34
C TYR A 136 -4.22 2.68 -5.31
N GLY A 137 -5.49 2.85 -4.87
CA GLY A 137 -6.53 3.42 -5.70
C GLY A 137 -6.22 4.83 -6.18
N ALA A 138 -5.72 5.71 -5.28
CA ALA A 138 -5.27 7.05 -5.67
C ALA A 138 -4.07 6.99 -6.62
N ILE A 139 -3.08 6.17 -6.30
CA ILE A 139 -1.85 6.04 -7.10
C ILE A 139 -2.19 5.61 -8.53
N ARG A 140 -3.12 4.66 -8.69
CA ARG A 140 -3.59 4.22 -10.01
C ARG A 140 -4.17 5.37 -10.82
N GLU A 141 -5.06 6.17 -10.24
CA GLU A 141 -5.70 7.27 -10.97
C GLU A 141 -4.71 8.41 -11.27
N ILE A 142 -3.81 8.74 -10.34
CA ILE A 142 -2.75 9.73 -10.57
C ILE A 142 -1.86 9.33 -11.75
N LEU A 143 -1.42 8.07 -11.80
CA LEU A 143 -0.50 7.60 -12.85
C LEU A 143 -1.14 7.49 -14.24
N LYS A 144 -2.47 7.38 -14.35
CA LYS A 144 -3.17 7.37 -15.64
C LYS A 144 -3.05 8.70 -16.39
N VAL A 145 -2.78 9.79 -15.69
CA VAL A 145 -2.64 11.13 -16.28
C VAL A 145 -1.18 11.37 -16.68
N PRO A 146 -0.84 11.56 -17.96
CA PRO A 146 0.55 11.67 -18.41
C PRO A 146 1.37 12.77 -17.70
N ALA A 147 0.78 13.93 -17.44
CA ALA A 147 1.43 15.03 -16.73
C ALA A 147 1.77 14.65 -15.29
N ASN A 148 0.87 13.94 -14.59
CA ASN A 148 1.08 13.45 -13.25
C ASN A 148 2.14 12.33 -13.25
N TYR A 149 2.06 11.39 -14.20
CA TYR A 149 3.02 10.32 -14.38
C TYR A 149 4.46 10.85 -14.54
N ALA A 150 4.62 11.91 -15.32
CA ALA A 150 5.92 12.55 -15.54
C ALA A 150 6.51 13.10 -14.23
N ARG A 151 5.68 13.66 -13.35
CA ARG A 151 6.08 14.27 -12.05
C ARG A 151 6.40 13.25 -10.96
N VAL A 152 5.90 12.02 -11.08
CA VAL A 152 6.13 10.96 -10.08
C VAL A 152 7.43 10.23 -10.37
N ASP A 153 8.37 10.25 -9.45
CA ASP A 153 9.68 9.60 -9.60
C ASP A 153 9.69 8.19 -9.04
N ARG A 154 8.94 7.97 -7.95
CA ARG A 154 9.00 6.73 -7.16
C ARG A 154 7.62 6.29 -6.71
N VAL A 155 7.39 4.97 -6.70
CA VAL A 155 6.16 4.35 -6.19
C VAL A 155 6.52 3.28 -5.17
N LEU A 156 5.83 3.29 -4.03
CA LEU A 156 5.88 2.27 -2.99
C LEU A 156 4.47 1.75 -2.71
N LEU A 157 4.19 0.52 -3.09
CA LEU A 157 2.95 -0.16 -2.75
C LEU A 157 3.20 -1.12 -1.59
N ILE A 158 2.50 -0.89 -0.47
CA ILE A 158 2.66 -1.65 0.75
C ILE A 158 1.40 -2.49 0.94
N ASP A 159 1.51 -3.78 0.65
CA ASP A 159 0.41 -4.76 0.76
C ASP A 159 -0.93 -4.22 0.22
N GLY A 160 -0.87 -3.54 -0.92
CA GLY A 160 -1.97 -2.81 -1.53
C GLY A 160 -1.81 -2.75 -3.05
N PHE A 161 -1.98 -3.90 -3.72
CA PHE A 161 -1.92 -4.02 -5.18
C PHE A 161 -2.98 -5.03 -5.60
N HIS A 162 -4.20 -4.55 -5.86
CA HIS A 162 -5.38 -5.37 -6.06
C HIS A 162 -6.14 -5.03 -7.34
N THR A 163 -6.85 -6.05 -7.85
CA THR A 163 -7.86 -5.91 -8.91
C THR A 163 -9.02 -6.87 -8.66
N GLY A 164 -10.03 -6.83 -9.52
CA GLY A 164 -11.11 -7.80 -9.51
C GLY A 164 -10.75 -9.12 -10.19
N TYR A 165 -11.71 -10.04 -10.19
CA TYR A 165 -11.68 -11.24 -11.02
C TYR A 165 -12.62 -11.10 -12.20
N VAL A 166 -12.23 -11.61 -13.36
CA VAL A 166 -13.13 -11.75 -14.52
C VAL A 166 -14.32 -12.62 -14.10
N GLY A 167 -15.53 -12.09 -14.28
CA GLY A 167 -16.73 -12.75 -13.78
C GLY A 167 -17.05 -12.48 -12.30
N GLY A 168 -16.29 -11.62 -11.62
CA GLY A 168 -16.61 -11.09 -10.28
C GLY A 168 -16.29 -12.01 -9.10
N ALA A 169 -15.73 -13.20 -9.33
CA ALA A 169 -15.40 -14.14 -8.27
C ALA A 169 -14.18 -15.01 -8.66
N PRO A 170 -13.41 -15.50 -7.67
CA PRO A 170 -12.36 -16.48 -7.93
C PRO A 170 -12.95 -17.80 -8.45
N GLY A 171 -12.14 -18.59 -9.15
CA GLY A 171 -12.50 -19.93 -9.62
C GLY A 171 -12.89 -20.86 -8.46
N LYS A 172 -13.88 -21.74 -8.70
CA LYS A 172 -14.53 -22.53 -7.64
C LYS A 172 -14.07 -23.99 -7.55
N GLY A 173 -12.94 -24.36 -8.12
CA GLY A 173 -12.47 -25.74 -8.01
C GLY A 173 -11.33 -26.11 -8.96
N PRO A 174 -10.88 -27.37 -8.92
CA PRO A 174 -9.82 -27.83 -9.81
C PRO A 174 -10.16 -27.59 -11.29
N GLY A 175 -9.25 -27.00 -12.03
CA GLY A 175 -9.43 -26.64 -13.44
C GLY A 175 -10.24 -25.36 -13.69
N GLN A 176 -10.72 -24.68 -12.66
CA GLN A 176 -11.29 -23.33 -12.75
C GLN A 176 -10.29 -22.34 -12.16
N GLU A 177 -9.31 -21.94 -12.95
CA GLU A 177 -8.34 -20.93 -12.54
C GLU A 177 -9.01 -19.58 -12.40
N SER A 178 -8.64 -18.84 -11.34
CA SER A 178 -9.05 -17.47 -11.16
C SER A 178 -8.35 -16.58 -12.18
N VAL A 179 -9.10 -15.91 -13.03
CA VAL A 179 -8.55 -14.94 -13.99
C VAL A 179 -8.74 -13.55 -13.42
N ILE A 180 -7.64 -12.83 -13.20
CA ILE A 180 -7.67 -11.47 -12.67
C ILE A 180 -7.99 -10.45 -13.77
N GLU A 181 -8.68 -9.37 -13.42
CA GLU A 181 -8.93 -8.23 -14.30
C GLU A 181 -7.65 -7.40 -14.46
N ALA A 182 -6.90 -7.63 -15.55
CA ALA A 182 -5.60 -7.01 -15.73
C ALA A 182 -5.64 -5.51 -16.08
N ASP A 183 -6.76 -4.97 -16.54
CA ASP A 183 -6.85 -3.59 -17.00
C ASP A 183 -6.47 -2.57 -15.92
N GLY A 184 -6.92 -2.80 -14.68
CA GLY A 184 -6.58 -1.96 -13.54
C GLY A 184 -5.10 -1.99 -13.14
N LEU A 185 -4.34 -2.97 -13.64
CA LEU A 185 -2.92 -3.16 -13.32
C LEU A 185 -1.98 -2.61 -14.40
N GLN A 186 -2.47 -2.29 -15.61
CA GLN A 186 -1.65 -1.91 -16.76
C GLN A 186 -0.77 -0.68 -16.49
N ILE A 187 -1.31 0.31 -15.78
CA ILE A 187 -0.54 1.54 -15.47
C ILE A 187 0.63 1.25 -14.51
N PHE A 188 0.43 0.31 -13.59
CA PHE A 188 1.50 -0.14 -12.70
C PHE A 188 2.54 -0.98 -13.45
N LEU A 189 2.11 -1.81 -14.42
CA LEU A 189 3.02 -2.54 -15.30
C LEU A 189 3.89 -1.57 -16.11
N GLN A 190 3.30 -0.50 -16.65
CA GLN A 190 4.05 0.54 -17.33
C GLN A 190 5.11 1.17 -16.39
N PHE A 191 4.71 1.53 -15.17
CA PHE A 191 5.61 2.13 -14.19
C PHE A 191 6.72 1.15 -13.76
N ALA A 192 6.39 -0.14 -13.60
CA ALA A 192 7.36 -1.19 -13.31
C ALA A 192 8.38 -1.38 -14.45
N ARG A 193 7.94 -1.35 -15.72
CA ARG A 193 8.83 -1.37 -16.90
C ARG A 193 9.77 -0.18 -16.90
N ASP A 194 9.29 1.01 -16.56
CA ASP A 194 10.13 2.20 -16.43
C ASP A 194 11.12 2.08 -15.27
N ALA A 195 10.73 1.43 -14.18
CA ALA A 195 11.63 1.14 -13.07
C ALA A 195 12.70 0.09 -13.44
N VAL A 196 12.32 -0.97 -14.16
CA VAL A 196 13.29 -1.95 -14.73
C VAL A 196 14.29 -1.25 -15.65
N ALA A 197 13.83 -0.33 -16.48
CA ALA A 197 14.67 0.47 -17.38
C ALA A 197 15.47 1.59 -16.68
N GLY A 198 15.34 1.77 -15.37
CA GLY A 198 16.08 2.76 -14.59
C GLY A 198 15.51 4.19 -14.65
N ARG A 199 14.41 4.45 -15.38
CA ARG A 199 13.79 5.78 -15.52
C ARG A 199 12.98 6.19 -14.29
N LYS A 200 12.35 5.24 -13.63
CA LYS A 200 11.55 5.39 -12.40
C LYS A 200 12.08 4.44 -11.33
N ARG A 201 11.49 4.47 -10.13
CA ARG A 201 11.78 3.47 -9.09
C ARG A 201 10.48 2.93 -8.51
N MET A 202 10.35 1.62 -8.39
CA MET A 202 9.16 0.98 -7.85
C MET A 202 9.51 -0.12 -6.85
N VAL A 203 8.87 -0.06 -5.71
CA VAL A 203 8.92 -1.12 -4.69
C VAL A 203 7.50 -1.57 -4.39
N ILE A 204 7.28 -2.87 -4.37
CA ILE A 204 6.03 -3.49 -3.97
C ILE A 204 6.32 -4.47 -2.84
N THR A 205 5.52 -4.43 -1.78
CA THR A 205 5.50 -5.48 -0.76
C THR A 205 4.13 -6.13 -0.72
N HIS A 206 4.07 -7.41 -0.38
CA HIS A 206 2.82 -8.12 -0.15
C HIS A 206 2.92 -9.12 0.99
N SER A 207 1.79 -9.44 1.58
CA SER A 207 1.58 -10.56 2.49
C SER A 207 1.01 -11.77 1.74
N GLU A 208 0.67 -12.82 2.48
CA GLU A 208 -0.02 -14.00 1.98
C GLU A 208 -1.55 -13.94 2.22
N ILE A 209 -2.09 -12.74 2.47
CA ILE A 209 -3.51 -12.54 2.71
C ILE A 209 -4.28 -12.80 1.41
N PHE A 210 -5.26 -13.71 1.50
CA PHE A 210 -6.20 -14.01 0.44
C PHE A 210 -7.59 -13.46 0.80
N PRO A 211 -8.06 -12.37 0.17
CA PRO A 211 -9.33 -11.72 0.53
C PRO A 211 -10.57 -12.53 0.17
N GLY A 212 -10.48 -13.39 -0.85
CA GLY A 212 -11.57 -14.25 -1.32
C GLY A 212 -12.66 -13.55 -2.14
N THR A 213 -12.69 -12.23 -2.20
CA THR A 213 -13.68 -11.44 -2.96
C THR A 213 -13.08 -10.62 -4.09
N PHE A 214 -11.77 -10.40 -4.05
CA PHE A 214 -10.98 -9.75 -5.09
C PHE A 214 -9.58 -10.35 -5.08
N ALA A 215 -8.82 -10.14 -6.16
CA ALA A 215 -7.50 -10.72 -6.31
C ALA A 215 -6.54 -10.21 -5.23
N SER A 216 -5.83 -11.15 -4.60
CA SER A 216 -4.83 -10.87 -3.59
C SER A 216 -3.64 -10.09 -4.17
N THR A 217 -2.87 -9.44 -3.29
CA THR A 217 -1.60 -8.83 -3.71
C THR A 217 -0.64 -9.86 -4.29
N THR A 218 -0.66 -11.11 -3.80
CA THR A 218 0.16 -12.21 -4.35
C THR A 218 -0.23 -12.50 -5.80
N GLU A 219 -1.51 -12.74 -6.10
CA GLU A 219 -1.98 -13.02 -7.46
C GLU A 219 -1.68 -11.87 -8.42
N CYS A 220 -1.94 -10.62 -8.00
CA CYS A 220 -1.63 -9.45 -8.81
C CYS A 220 -0.13 -9.27 -9.05
N THR A 221 0.72 -9.57 -8.07
CA THR A 221 2.17 -9.48 -8.22
C THR A 221 2.74 -10.64 -9.04
N ASP A 222 2.16 -11.84 -8.99
CA ASP A 222 2.53 -12.96 -9.87
C ASP A 222 2.22 -12.63 -11.32
N TRP A 223 1.03 -12.05 -11.59
CA TRP A 223 0.72 -11.53 -12.91
C TRP A 223 1.75 -10.47 -13.37
N LEU A 224 2.09 -9.51 -12.51
CA LEU A 224 3.07 -8.45 -12.83
C LEU A 224 4.44 -9.04 -13.16
N LEU A 225 4.92 -9.99 -12.36
CA LEU A 225 6.21 -10.66 -12.61
C LEU A 225 6.21 -11.44 -13.92
N ALA A 226 5.10 -12.13 -14.25
CA ALA A 226 4.96 -12.82 -15.53
C ALA A 226 5.04 -11.83 -16.72
N GLN A 227 4.38 -10.66 -16.61
CA GLN A 227 4.44 -9.61 -17.64
C GLN A 227 5.83 -8.96 -17.79
N LEU A 228 6.64 -9.00 -16.73
CA LEU A 228 8.01 -8.49 -16.72
C LEU A 228 9.04 -9.57 -17.07
N ALA A 229 8.63 -10.83 -17.22
CA ALA A 229 9.50 -12.01 -17.37
C ALA A 229 10.54 -12.10 -16.23
N LEU A 230 10.15 -11.77 -15.00
CA LEU A 230 11.02 -11.79 -13.82
C LEU A 230 10.67 -12.98 -12.93
N PRO A 231 11.64 -13.84 -12.57
CA PRO A 231 11.41 -14.95 -11.67
C PRO A 231 11.27 -14.45 -10.22
N ARG A 232 10.30 -15.00 -9.49
CA ARG A 232 10.22 -14.89 -8.04
C ARG A 232 11.24 -15.84 -7.41
N LYS A 233 12.14 -15.32 -6.59
CA LYS A 233 13.15 -16.10 -5.87
C LYS A 233 12.66 -16.36 -4.45
N ALA A 234 12.63 -17.63 -4.04
CA ALA A 234 12.39 -17.99 -2.65
C ALA A 234 13.56 -17.51 -1.79
N VAL A 235 13.25 -16.88 -0.67
CA VAL A 235 14.23 -16.46 0.34
C VAL A 235 13.66 -16.72 1.72
N LEU A 236 14.53 -16.81 2.72
CA LEU A 236 14.13 -16.91 4.12
C LEU A 236 15.07 -16.00 4.91
N ARG A 237 14.63 -14.79 5.20
CA ARG A 237 15.41 -13.81 5.96
C ARG A 237 14.52 -12.82 6.69
N TRP A 238 15.11 -12.13 7.64
CA TRP A 238 14.42 -11.04 8.35
C TRP A 238 14.44 -9.77 7.51
N GLY A 239 13.26 -9.19 7.34
CA GLY A 239 13.05 -7.89 6.73
C GLY A 239 12.89 -6.78 7.75
N PRO A 240 12.37 -5.60 7.32
CA PRO A 240 12.04 -4.49 8.21
C PRO A 240 11.14 -4.93 9.36
N MET A 241 11.38 -4.40 10.57
CA MET A 241 10.60 -4.68 11.77
C MET A 241 10.48 -6.18 12.13
N GLY A 242 11.43 -7.01 11.70
CA GLY A 242 11.35 -8.44 11.92
C GLY A 242 10.29 -9.16 11.11
N LEU A 243 9.75 -8.55 10.05
CA LEU A 243 8.91 -9.23 9.08
C LEU A 243 9.71 -10.32 8.39
N GLN A 244 9.19 -11.54 8.36
CA GLN A 244 9.86 -12.63 7.69
C GLN A 244 9.66 -12.54 6.18
N GLN A 245 10.74 -12.31 5.44
CA GLN A 245 10.71 -12.27 3.98
C GLN A 245 10.74 -13.68 3.42
N LEU A 246 9.82 -13.99 2.51
CA LEU A 246 9.67 -15.29 1.87
C LEU A 246 10.08 -15.27 0.39
N SER A 247 9.99 -14.12 -0.26
CA SER A 247 10.34 -14.00 -1.67
C SER A 247 10.94 -12.64 -2.02
N ASP A 248 11.69 -12.61 -3.12
CA ASP A 248 12.28 -11.41 -3.70
C ASP A 248 12.28 -11.54 -5.23
N ALA A 249 11.97 -10.45 -5.92
CA ALA A 249 12.19 -10.30 -7.35
C ALA A 249 12.64 -8.88 -7.62
N SER A 250 13.71 -8.71 -8.40
CA SER A 250 14.25 -7.38 -8.69
C SER A 250 14.93 -7.31 -10.05
N SER A 251 14.82 -6.16 -10.70
CA SER A 251 15.54 -5.82 -11.93
C SER A 251 15.61 -4.30 -12.08
N GLY A 252 16.77 -3.76 -12.41
CA GLY A 252 16.98 -2.32 -12.48
C GLY A 252 16.64 -1.63 -11.15
N ARG A 253 15.65 -0.75 -11.19
CA ARG A 253 15.12 -0.05 -9.99
C ARG A 253 13.72 -0.55 -9.57
N PHE A 254 13.32 -1.71 -10.06
CA PHE A 254 12.12 -2.42 -9.62
C PHE A 254 12.50 -3.46 -8.57
N ARG A 255 11.70 -3.54 -7.50
CA ARG A 255 11.81 -4.57 -6.47
C ARG A 255 10.43 -4.98 -5.96
N LEU A 256 10.23 -6.29 -5.81
CA LEU A 256 9.04 -6.89 -5.23
C LEU A 256 9.47 -7.83 -4.11
N VAL A 257 8.81 -7.72 -2.96
CA VAL A 257 9.14 -8.49 -1.76
C VAL A 257 7.87 -9.09 -1.15
N GLY A 258 7.85 -10.41 -1.00
CA GLY A 258 6.79 -11.11 -0.27
C GLY A 258 7.19 -11.38 1.18
N PHE A 259 6.30 -11.05 2.11
CA PHE A 259 6.43 -11.33 3.54
C PHE A 259 5.46 -12.40 3.99
N ALA A 260 5.87 -13.20 4.97
CA ALA A 260 4.98 -14.11 5.67
C ALA A 260 3.87 -13.34 6.40
N GLY A 261 2.71 -13.96 6.49
CA GLY A 261 1.57 -13.43 7.24
C GLY A 261 0.29 -13.42 6.40
N ASN A 262 -0.79 -13.85 7.02
CA ASN A 262 -2.11 -13.99 6.37
C ASN A 262 -3.25 -13.40 7.20
N THR A 263 -2.92 -12.55 8.18
CA THR A 263 -3.89 -11.94 9.10
C THR A 263 -3.91 -10.42 9.00
N ALA A 264 -4.97 -9.79 9.50
CA ALA A 264 -5.06 -8.33 9.57
C ALA A 264 -3.90 -7.70 10.38
N PRO A 265 -3.44 -8.25 11.51
CA PRO A 265 -2.22 -7.77 12.16
C PRO A 265 -0.99 -7.78 11.26
N ASP A 266 -0.78 -8.81 10.45
CA ASP A 266 0.36 -8.89 9.52
C ASP A 266 0.30 -7.79 8.45
N HIS A 267 -0.90 -7.50 7.96
CA HIS A 267 -1.15 -6.39 7.05
C HIS A 267 -0.76 -5.03 7.65
N VAL A 268 -1.15 -4.81 8.91
CA VAL A 268 -0.82 -3.57 9.64
C VAL A 268 0.68 -3.47 9.94
N ASP A 269 1.36 -4.58 10.21
CA ASP A 269 2.81 -4.58 10.46
C ASP A 269 3.59 -4.06 9.24
N GLN A 270 3.13 -4.34 8.02
CA GLN A 270 3.75 -3.78 6.81
C GLN A 270 3.59 -2.25 6.73
N LEU A 271 2.45 -1.69 7.15
CA LEU A 271 2.29 -0.23 7.26
C LEU A 271 3.32 0.38 8.22
N HIS A 272 3.50 -0.24 9.38
CA HIS A 272 4.46 0.23 10.37
C HIS A 272 5.92 0.13 9.90
N ALA A 273 6.20 -0.69 8.90
CA ALA A 273 7.51 -0.78 8.25
C ALA A 273 7.80 0.37 7.27
N LEU A 274 6.84 1.28 7.00
CA LEU A 274 7.01 2.38 6.04
C LEU A 274 8.35 3.15 6.19
N PRO A 275 8.83 3.52 7.39
CA PRO A 275 10.10 4.25 7.53
C PRO A 275 11.30 3.47 6.99
N ASP A 276 11.28 2.15 7.11
CA ASP A 276 12.36 1.30 6.60
C ASP A 276 12.20 0.98 5.11
N LEU A 277 10.96 0.78 4.65
CA LEU A 277 10.66 0.54 3.24
C LEU A 277 11.03 1.73 2.36
N LEU A 278 10.90 2.98 2.87
CA LEU A 278 11.35 4.18 2.16
C LEU A 278 12.85 4.17 1.83
N LYS A 279 13.67 3.49 2.65
CA LYS A 279 15.11 3.36 2.38
C LYS A 279 15.40 2.58 1.10
N TRP A 280 14.48 1.69 0.69
CA TRP A 280 14.60 0.91 -0.54
C TRP A 280 14.33 1.72 -1.81
N LEU A 281 13.85 2.96 -1.65
CA LEU A 281 13.62 3.91 -2.74
C LEU A 281 14.77 4.92 -2.92
N LYS A 282 15.86 4.77 -2.18
CA LYS A 282 17.07 5.62 -2.31
C LYS A 282 17.98 5.19 -3.44
#